data_698d2af411a09757bf2b216fb53b3a0f
#
_entry.id   698d2af411a09757bf2b216fb53b3a0f
#
_cell.length_a   1.000
_cell.length_b   1.000
_cell.length_c   1.000
_cell.angle_alpha   90.00
_cell.angle_beta   90.00
_cell.angle_gamma   90.00
#
_symmetry.space_group_name_H-M   'P 1'
#
loop_
_entity.id
_entity.type
_entity.pdbx_description
1 polymer ?
#
loop_
_entity_poly.entity_id
_entity_poly.type
_entity_poly.pdbx_seq_one_letter_code
_entity_poly.pdbx_strand_id
1 'polypeptide(L)'
;MQKVLQKRILRDFKANIARYLALGFLIILSMYLVVSMLESAETIIRGSLKSDEKSKVEDGQFSLFVPMKDEEWKKLEDKGITLEKMFFMDYTLEDNSTIRLFKNREHIDKMILKEGNMAVTENEIVLERRYAEVHDIKPGDTVKFGDRTFKVTGIGTVPDYDSMLKSLGDTGCDSKNFGLGFVGSDTYDVMRNEGKSVKSEEYYYAYRLNDSMTDDELKDELKRLKLESDAGNLLSFVKAGDNVRIQAACHL
;
A
#
# COMPACT_ATOMS: atom_id res chain seq x y z
N MET A 1 -32.09 -4.25 64.61
CA MET A 1 -30.80 -4.74 63.98
C MET A 1 -30.35 -3.95 62.79
N GLN A 2 -31.16 -3.64 61.80
CA GLN A 2 -30.76 -2.92 60.55
C GLN A 2 -30.10 -1.54 60.81
N LYS A 3 -30.61 -0.70 61.69
CA LYS A 3 -30.05 0.64 61.95
C LYS A 3 -28.62 0.61 62.52
N VAL A 4 -28.26 -0.41 63.27
CA VAL A 4 -26.94 -0.57 63.90
C VAL A 4 -25.91 -1.01 62.82
N LEU A 5 -26.32 -1.91 61.93
CA LEU A 5 -25.51 -2.33 60.77
C LEU A 5 -25.22 -1.18 59.83
N GLN A 6 -26.21 -0.37 59.50
CA GLN A 6 -26.02 0.80 58.62
C GLN A 6 -25.07 1.85 59.23
N LYS A 7 -25.16 2.11 60.55
CA LYS A 7 -24.22 3.02 61.22
C LYS A 7 -22.78 2.48 61.25
N ARG A 8 -22.62 1.17 61.34
CA ARG A 8 -21.30 0.52 61.31
C ARG A 8 -20.68 0.60 59.92
N ILE A 9 -21.45 0.31 58.88
CA ILE A 9 -21.01 0.43 57.49
C ILE A 9 -20.59 1.86 57.11
N LEU A 10 -21.39 2.85 57.51
CA LEU A 10 -21.08 4.26 57.31
C LEU A 10 -19.80 4.72 58.03
N ARG A 11 -19.56 4.20 59.23
CA ARG A 11 -18.34 4.51 59.98
C ARG A 11 -17.11 3.88 59.37
N ASP A 12 -17.20 2.61 58.94
CA ASP A 12 -16.11 1.90 58.25
C ASP A 12 -15.82 2.52 56.89
N PHE A 13 -16.86 2.97 56.18
CA PHE A 13 -16.69 3.72 54.92
C PHE A 13 -15.95 5.05 55.14
N LYS A 14 -16.33 5.84 56.14
CA LYS A 14 -15.65 7.09 56.46
C LYS A 14 -14.20 6.88 56.91
N ALA A 15 -13.93 5.82 57.68
CA ALA A 15 -12.58 5.50 58.13
C ALA A 15 -11.64 5.06 57.01
N ASN A 16 -12.19 4.50 55.90
CA ASN A 16 -11.42 3.99 54.78
C ASN A 16 -11.73 4.72 53.45
N ILE A 17 -12.22 5.93 53.48
CA ILE A 17 -12.71 6.67 52.30
C ILE A 17 -11.64 6.81 51.22
N ALA A 18 -10.38 7.07 51.60
CA ALA A 18 -9.26 7.17 50.66
C ALA A 18 -9.03 5.87 49.88
N ARG A 19 -9.21 4.72 50.57
CA ARG A 19 -9.08 3.39 49.95
C ARG A 19 -10.19 3.12 48.94
N TYR A 20 -11.42 3.48 49.25
CA TYR A 20 -12.55 3.31 48.34
C TYR A 20 -12.50 4.28 47.17
N LEU A 21 -12.04 5.52 47.38
CA LEU A 21 -11.81 6.48 46.30
C LEU A 21 -10.70 6.01 45.36
N ALA A 22 -9.57 5.49 45.90
CA ALA A 22 -8.50 4.94 45.08
C ALA A 22 -8.98 3.75 44.24
N LEU A 23 -9.78 2.85 44.84
CA LEU A 23 -10.36 1.70 44.13
C LEU A 23 -11.33 2.17 43.02
N GLY A 24 -12.21 3.11 43.34
CA GLY A 24 -13.15 3.69 42.39
C GLY A 24 -12.42 4.38 41.22
N PHE A 25 -11.37 5.15 41.52
CA PHE A 25 -10.55 5.79 40.52
C PHE A 25 -9.84 4.78 39.60
N LEU A 26 -9.34 3.69 40.17
CA LEU A 26 -8.69 2.62 39.44
C LEU A 26 -9.68 1.90 38.50
N ILE A 27 -10.92 1.67 38.95
CA ILE A 27 -11.97 1.08 38.09
C ILE A 27 -12.32 2.02 36.93
N ILE A 28 -12.51 3.32 37.22
CA ILE A 28 -12.82 4.32 36.19
C ILE A 28 -11.69 4.41 35.17
N LEU A 29 -10.43 4.45 35.64
CA LEU A 29 -9.26 4.48 34.76
C LEU A 29 -9.15 3.23 33.87
N SER A 30 -9.43 2.06 34.46
CA SER A 30 -9.42 0.79 33.69
C SER A 30 -10.50 0.80 32.61
N MET A 31 -11.73 1.22 32.95
CA MET A 31 -12.81 1.34 31.97
C MET A 31 -12.47 2.34 30.86
N TYR A 32 -11.91 3.50 31.22
CA TYR A 32 -11.49 4.52 30.26
C TYR A 32 -10.45 3.97 29.28
N LEU A 33 -9.43 3.24 29.77
CA LEU A 33 -8.40 2.63 28.93
C LEU A 33 -8.99 1.61 27.95
N VAL A 34 -9.90 0.75 28.41
CA VAL A 34 -10.55 -0.25 27.56
C VAL A 34 -11.38 0.42 26.46
N VAL A 35 -12.21 1.40 26.81
CA VAL A 35 -13.04 2.12 25.83
C VAL A 35 -12.17 2.86 24.83
N SER A 36 -11.15 3.58 25.30
CA SER A 36 -10.21 4.31 24.43
C SER A 36 -9.48 3.39 23.45
N MET A 37 -9.09 2.18 23.89
CA MET A 37 -8.45 1.19 23.04
C MET A 37 -9.41 0.65 21.95
N LEU A 38 -10.67 0.39 22.32
CA LEU A 38 -11.70 -0.07 21.36
C LEU A 38 -12.02 0.99 20.31
N GLU A 39 -12.19 2.26 20.72
CA GLU A 39 -12.44 3.38 19.80
C GLU A 39 -11.26 3.61 18.85
N SER A 40 -10.04 3.50 19.36
CA SER A 40 -8.84 3.62 18.53
C SER A 40 -8.78 2.50 17.49
N ALA A 41 -9.04 1.26 17.88
CA ALA A 41 -9.07 0.10 16.96
C ALA A 41 -10.16 0.27 15.89
N GLU A 42 -11.36 0.69 16.27
CA GLU A 42 -12.45 0.94 15.32
C GLU A 42 -12.10 2.06 14.33
N THR A 43 -11.45 3.12 14.77
CA THR A 43 -11.02 4.23 13.92
C THR A 43 -9.98 3.78 12.89
N ILE A 44 -9.02 2.96 13.30
CA ILE A 44 -8.00 2.38 12.41
C ILE A 44 -8.66 1.48 11.37
N ILE A 45 -9.52 0.55 11.79
CA ILE A 45 -10.21 -0.38 10.88
C ILE A 45 -11.07 0.38 9.87
N ARG A 46 -11.87 1.34 10.31
CA ARG A 46 -12.71 2.16 9.41
C ARG A 46 -11.87 3.01 8.45
N GLY A 47 -10.74 3.53 8.93
CA GLY A 47 -9.80 4.29 8.11
C GLY A 47 -9.18 3.43 7.01
N SER A 48 -8.75 2.22 7.34
CA SER A 48 -8.21 1.24 6.39
C SER A 48 -9.26 0.85 5.34
N LEU A 49 -10.44 0.39 5.76
CA LEU A 49 -11.51 0.00 4.83
C LEU A 49 -11.90 1.11 3.85
N LYS A 50 -11.97 2.36 4.33
CA LYS A 50 -12.28 3.51 3.47
C LYS A 50 -11.14 3.84 2.51
N SER A 51 -9.90 3.62 2.91
CA SER A 51 -8.72 3.75 2.06
C SER A 51 -8.72 2.69 0.97
N ASP A 52 -9.00 1.44 1.34
CA ASP A 52 -9.02 0.28 0.44
C ASP A 52 -10.11 0.40 -0.63
N GLU A 53 -11.30 0.88 -0.24
CA GLU A 53 -12.40 1.16 -1.18
C GLU A 53 -12.02 2.27 -2.17
N LYS A 54 -11.33 3.31 -1.71
CA LYS A 54 -10.91 4.46 -2.52
C LYS A 54 -9.81 4.10 -3.52
N SER A 55 -8.82 3.34 -3.07
CA SER A 55 -7.67 2.92 -3.88
C SER A 55 -7.97 1.69 -4.73
N LYS A 56 -9.06 0.97 -4.46
CA LYS A 56 -9.40 -0.29 -5.11
C LYS A 56 -8.27 -1.30 -4.99
N VAL A 57 -7.95 -1.67 -3.75
CA VAL A 57 -6.87 -2.63 -3.45
C VAL A 57 -7.03 -3.90 -4.27
N GLU A 58 -5.92 -4.43 -4.75
CA GLU A 58 -5.83 -5.68 -5.51
C GLU A 58 -6.34 -6.89 -4.70
N ASP A 59 -6.92 -7.89 -5.35
CA ASP A 59 -7.15 -9.22 -4.77
C ASP A 59 -5.88 -10.07 -4.86
N GLY A 60 -4.97 -9.68 -5.73
CA GLY A 60 -3.64 -10.23 -5.88
C GLY A 60 -2.91 -9.72 -7.11
N GLN A 61 -1.70 -10.22 -7.27
CA GLN A 61 -0.84 -9.86 -8.40
C GLN A 61 -0.16 -11.08 -9.01
N PHE A 62 0.19 -10.99 -10.27
CA PHE A 62 1.00 -11.99 -10.97
C PHE A 62 2.03 -11.31 -11.86
N SER A 63 3.10 -12.03 -12.19
CA SER A 63 4.10 -11.55 -13.16
C SER A 63 4.29 -12.53 -14.31
N LEU A 64 4.58 -11.97 -15.47
CA LEU A 64 4.80 -12.71 -16.69
C LEU A 64 6.22 -12.47 -17.19
N PHE A 65 6.77 -13.45 -17.93
CA PHE A 65 8.07 -13.34 -18.56
C PHE A 65 8.04 -12.39 -19.77
N VAL A 66 6.96 -12.45 -20.56
CA VAL A 66 6.65 -11.49 -21.65
C VAL A 66 5.31 -10.84 -21.37
N PRO A 67 5.10 -9.57 -21.79
CA PRO A 67 3.84 -8.91 -21.57
C PRO A 67 2.68 -9.68 -22.21
N MET A 68 1.52 -9.62 -21.56
CA MET A 68 0.27 -10.22 -22.03
C MET A 68 -0.14 -9.59 -23.35
N LYS A 69 -0.61 -10.42 -24.30
CA LYS A 69 -1.17 -9.97 -25.56
C LYS A 69 -2.55 -9.37 -25.34
N ASP A 70 -2.94 -8.42 -26.18
CA ASP A 70 -4.25 -7.74 -26.06
C ASP A 70 -5.44 -8.72 -26.13
N GLU A 71 -5.31 -9.80 -26.91
CA GLU A 71 -6.34 -10.85 -26.98
C GLU A 71 -6.48 -11.63 -25.66
N GLU A 72 -5.39 -11.86 -24.95
CA GLU A 72 -5.35 -12.56 -23.66
C GLU A 72 -5.92 -11.64 -22.57
N TRP A 73 -5.54 -10.37 -22.60
CA TRP A 73 -6.08 -9.33 -21.75
C TRP A 73 -7.59 -9.25 -21.87
N LYS A 74 -8.09 -9.11 -23.10
CA LYS A 74 -9.54 -9.02 -23.35
C LYS A 74 -10.31 -10.26 -22.92
N LYS A 75 -9.74 -11.46 -23.08
CA LYS A 75 -10.38 -12.70 -22.60
C LYS A 75 -10.59 -12.72 -21.08
N LEU A 76 -9.67 -12.13 -20.30
CA LEU A 76 -9.79 -12.04 -18.86
C LEU A 76 -10.81 -10.96 -18.47
N GLU A 77 -10.80 -9.81 -19.16
CA GLU A 77 -11.83 -8.77 -18.96
C GLU A 77 -13.24 -9.27 -19.30
N ASP A 78 -13.41 -10.01 -20.39
CA ASP A 78 -14.70 -10.61 -20.80
C ASP A 78 -15.23 -11.60 -19.73
N LYS A 79 -14.35 -12.18 -18.90
CA LYS A 79 -14.71 -13.00 -17.73
C LYS A 79 -14.98 -12.15 -16.48
N GLY A 80 -14.95 -10.83 -16.60
CA GLY A 80 -15.25 -9.88 -15.52
C GLY A 80 -14.08 -9.63 -14.57
N ILE A 81 -12.85 -10.00 -14.93
CA ILE A 81 -11.65 -9.69 -14.15
C ILE A 81 -11.20 -8.28 -14.49
N THR A 82 -11.01 -7.42 -13.48
CA THR A 82 -10.36 -6.14 -13.67
C THR A 82 -8.86 -6.34 -13.55
N LEU A 83 -8.10 -5.79 -14.48
CA LEU A 83 -6.64 -5.87 -14.52
C LEU A 83 -6.01 -4.47 -14.51
N GLU A 84 -4.83 -4.34 -13.91
CA GLU A 84 -4.00 -3.14 -13.98
C GLU A 84 -2.56 -3.52 -14.32
N LYS A 85 -1.91 -2.78 -15.23
CA LYS A 85 -0.50 -2.97 -15.56
C LYS A 85 0.36 -2.29 -14.50
N MET A 86 1.05 -3.09 -13.71
CA MET A 86 1.94 -2.66 -12.63
C MET A 86 3.41 -2.69 -13.10
N PHE A 87 3.64 -2.34 -14.36
CA PHE A 87 4.98 -2.33 -14.94
C PHE A 87 5.81 -1.23 -14.31
N PHE A 88 7.08 -1.53 -14.05
CA PHE A 88 7.98 -0.58 -13.42
C PHE A 88 9.41 -0.68 -13.95
N MET A 89 10.14 0.39 -13.74
CA MET A 89 11.57 0.49 -13.96
C MET A 89 12.23 1.09 -12.73
N ASP A 90 13.40 0.58 -12.35
CA ASP A 90 14.17 1.11 -11.25
C ASP A 90 15.24 2.09 -11.75
N TYR A 91 15.32 3.27 -11.12
CA TYR A 91 16.32 4.30 -11.38
C TYR A 91 17.13 4.58 -10.12
N THR A 92 18.45 4.70 -10.27
CA THR A 92 19.31 5.14 -9.18
C THR A 92 19.51 6.66 -9.26
N LEU A 93 19.31 7.35 -8.15
CA LEU A 93 19.48 8.78 -8.01
C LEU A 93 20.92 9.14 -7.61
N GLU A 94 21.24 10.44 -7.58
CA GLU A 94 22.59 10.95 -7.26
C GLU A 94 23.04 10.59 -5.82
N ASP A 95 22.11 10.40 -4.90
CA ASP A 95 22.33 9.97 -3.51
C ASP A 95 22.44 8.45 -3.32
N ASN A 96 22.47 7.69 -4.42
CA ASN A 96 22.41 6.22 -4.50
C ASN A 96 21.10 5.58 -4.03
N SER A 97 20.07 6.35 -3.73
CA SER A 97 18.73 5.78 -3.53
C SER A 97 18.14 5.25 -4.84
N THR A 98 17.21 4.33 -4.75
CA THR A 98 16.50 3.76 -5.91
C THR A 98 15.07 4.24 -5.91
N ILE A 99 14.61 4.82 -7.01
CA ILE A 99 13.20 5.07 -7.24
C ILE A 99 12.66 4.05 -8.22
N ARG A 100 11.61 3.34 -7.82
CA ARG A 100 10.80 2.50 -8.68
C ARG A 100 9.74 3.35 -9.34
N LEU A 101 9.85 3.49 -10.65
CA LEU A 101 8.98 4.36 -11.45
C LEU A 101 7.84 3.57 -12.05
N PHE A 102 6.61 4.03 -11.82
CA PHE A 102 5.37 3.49 -12.35
C PHE A 102 4.65 4.50 -13.24
N LYS A 103 3.76 4.00 -14.08
CA LYS A 103 2.67 4.79 -14.64
C LYS A 103 1.64 5.14 -13.56
N ASN A 104 0.94 6.25 -13.73
CA ASN A 104 -0.28 6.51 -12.98
C ASN A 104 -1.29 5.36 -13.19
N ARG A 105 -1.88 4.90 -12.10
CA ARG A 105 -2.82 3.77 -12.10
C ARG A 105 -4.26 4.25 -12.13
N GLU A 106 -5.12 3.54 -12.87
CA GLU A 106 -6.50 3.97 -13.12
C GLU A 106 -7.54 3.09 -12.45
N HIS A 107 -7.30 1.80 -12.34
CA HIS A 107 -8.31 0.82 -11.94
C HIS A 107 -8.03 0.15 -10.60
N ILE A 108 -6.79 -0.25 -10.33
CA ILE A 108 -6.38 -1.00 -9.13
C ILE A 108 -5.21 -0.30 -8.46
N ASP A 109 -5.13 -0.38 -7.13
CA ASP A 109 -4.08 0.21 -6.28
C ASP A 109 -3.78 1.66 -6.61
N LYS A 110 -4.86 2.43 -6.72
CA LYS A 110 -4.79 3.85 -7.09
C LYS A 110 -4.05 4.65 -6.04
N MET A 111 -3.24 5.59 -6.49
CA MET A 111 -2.60 6.56 -5.63
C MET A 111 -3.61 7.38 -4.81
N ILE A 112 -3.42 7.41 -3.51
CA ILE A 112 -4.14 8.31 -2.60
C ILE A 112 -3.22 9.49 -2.30
N LEU A 113 -3.51 10.62 -2.95
CA LEU A 113 -2.76 11.85 -2.70
C LEU A 113 -2.99 12.35 -1.28
N LYS A 114 -1.90 12.73 -0.62
CA LYS A 114 -1.89 13.45 0.65
C LYS A 114 -1.76 14.95 0.42
N GLU A 115 -0.93 15.33 -0.55
CA GLU A 115 -0.67 16.71 -0.93
C GLU A 115 -0.49 16.83 -2.45
N GLY A 116 -0.84 17.97 -3.01
CA GLY A 116 -0.62 18.30 -4.42
C GLY A 116 -1.58 17.63 -5.39
N ASN A 117 -1.11 17.36 -6.60
CA ASN A 117 -1.87 16.80 -7.72
C ASN A 117 -1.13 15.65 -8.38
N MET A 118 -1.86 14.83 -9.16
CA MET A 118 -1.27 13.78 -10.00
C MET A 118 -0.36 14.39 -11.07
N ALA A 119 0.70 13.67 -11.43
CA ALA A 119 1.57 14.04 -12.54
C ALA A 119 0.84 13.84 -13.87
N VAL A 120 0.80 14.88 -14.69
CA VAL A 120 0.12 14.87 -16.00
C VAL A 120 1.08 15.20 -17.12
N THR A 121 1.99 16.13 -16.91
CA THR A 121 2.93 16.60 -17.94
C THR A 121 4.26 15.84 -17.90
N GLU A 122 5.06 15.98 -18.98
CA GLU A 122 6.31 15.21 -19.18
C GLU A 122 7.35 15.36 -18.07
N ASN A 123 7.35 16.47 -17.35
CA ASN A 123 8.35 16.75 -16.31
C ASN A 123 7.75 16.78 -14.90
N GLU A 124 6.65 16.05 -14.71
CA GLU A 124 5.97 15.93 -13.43
C GLU A 124 6.11 14.53 -12.86
N ILE A 125 6.20 14.46 -11.53
CA ILE A 125 6.24 13.20 -10.78
C ILE A 125 5.47 13.33 -9.48
N VAL A 126 4.77 12.27 -9.08
CA VAL A 126 4.27 12.08 -7.72
C VAL A 126 5.18 11.10 -6.99
N LEU A 127 5.60 11.44 -5.78
CA LEU A 127 6.43 10.58 -4.95
C LEU A 127 5.60 9.90 -3.85
N GLU A 128 6.05 8.71 -3.46
CA GLU A 128 5.53 8.06 -2.28
C GLU A 128 5.92 8.84 -1.01
N ARG A 129 5.00 8.89 -0.06
CA ARG A 129 5.04 9.74 1.12
C ARG A 129 6.27 9.50 2.01
N ARG A 130 6.58 8.25 2.37
CA ARG A 130 7.67 7.94 3.31
C ARG A 130 9.03 8.30 2.73
N TYR A 131 9.22 8.05 1.42
CA TYR A 131 10.44 8.48 0.74
C TYR A 131 10.55 10.00 0.73
N ALA A 132 9.47 10.71 0.39
CA ALA A 132 9.45 12.16 0.38
C ALA A 132 9.72 12.76 1.77
N GLU A 133 9.13 12.20 2.83
CA GLU A 133 9.36 12.63 4.23
C GLU A 133 10.82 12.45 4.67
N VAL A 134 11.44 11.30 4.34
CA VAL A 134 12.84 11.01 4.72
C VAL A 134 13.82 11.94 4.01
N HIS A 135 13.51 12.35 2.78
CA HIS A 135 14.37 13.25 1.97
C HIS A 135 13.95 14.73 2.06
N ASP A 136 12.99 15.09 2.94
CA ASP A 136 12.40 16.44 3.10
C ASP A 136 11.92 17.05 1.77
N ILE A 137 11.36 16.22 0.88
CA ILE A 137 10.85 16.64 -0.43
C ILE A 137 9.38 17.04 -0.31
N LYS A 138 9.01 18.17 -0.91
CA LYS A 138 7.64 18.74 -0.89
C LYS A 138 7.13 18.96 -2.31
N PRO A 139 5.80 19.05 -2.50
CA PRO A 139 5.24 19.49 -3.77
C PRO A 139 5.81 20.86 -4.18
N GLY A 140 6.33 20.94 -5.40
CA GLY A 140 7.04 22.10 -5.93
C GLY A 140 8.54 21.92 -6.05
N ASP A 141 9.13 21.00 -5.28
CA ASP A 141 10.55 20.66 -5.38
C ASP A 141 10.86 19.90 -6.67
N THR A 142 12.14 19.68 -6.92
CA THR A 142 12.60 18.95 -8.10
C THR A 142 13.45 17.74 -7.69
N VAL A 143 13.28 16.66 -8.42
CA VAL A 143 14.10 15.45 -8.32
C VAL A 143 14.75 15.14 -9.67
N LYS A 144 15.95 14.58 -9.65
CA LYS A 144 16.71 14.32 -10.86
C LYS A 144 16.95 12.83 -11.07
N PHE A 145 16.55 12.35 -12.25
CA PHE A 145 16.73 10.98 -12.73
C PHE A 145 17.69 11.01 -13.91
N GLY A 146 18.96 10.73 -13.69
CA GLY A 146 19.98 10.86 -14.73
C GLY A 146 20.02 12.29 -15.28
N ASP A 147 19.73 12.46 -16.57
CA ASP A 147 19.73 13.77 -17.25
C ASP A 147 18.38 14.51 -17.18
N ARG A 148 17.34 13.88 -16.63
CA ARG A 148 15.99 14.46 -16.52
C ARG A 148 15.74 15.04 -15.14
N THR A 149 15.10 16.20 -15.12
CA THR A 149 14.63 16.84 -13.89
C THR A 149 13.11 16.84 -13.88
N PHE A 150 12.53 16.32 -12.81
CA PHE A 150 11.08 16.28 -12.60
C PHE A 150 10.68 17.23 -11.49
N LYS A 151 9.58 17.94 -11.71
CA LYS A 151 8.90 18.70 -10.66
C LYS A 151 8.00 17.75 -9.88
N VAL A 152 8.15 17.69 -8.57
CA VAL A 152 7.25 16.97 -7.68
C VAL A 152 5.93 17.71 -7.61
N THR A 153 4.88 17.16 -8.17
CA THR A 153 3.54 17.77 -8.19
C THR A 153 2.65 17.27 -7.06
N GLY A 154 2.97 16.12 -6.49
CA GLY A 154 2.18 15.56 -5.39
C GLY A 154 2.96 14.53 -4.59
N ILE A 155 2.43 14.25 -3.41
CA ILE A 155 2.90 13.22 -2.49
C ILE A 155 1.70 12.38 -2.09
N GLY A 156 1.86 11.05 -2.12
CA GLY A 156 0.77 10.14 -1.83
C GLY A 156 1.21 8.78 -1.34
N THR A 157 0.24 7.88 -1.20
CA THR A 157 0.45 6.49 -0.78
C THR A 157 -0.26 5.55 -1.73
N VAL A 158 0.25 4.34 -1.88
CA VAL A 158 -0.38 3.26 -2.65
C VAL A 158 -0.49 2.01 -1.76
N PRO A 159 -1.60 1.25 -1.85
CA PRO A 159 -1.86 0.17 -0.90
C PRO A 159 -0.94 -1.04 -1.11
N ASP A 160 -0.54 -1.33 -2.34
CA ASP A 160 0.38 -2.44 -2.68
C ASP A 160 1.82 -2.23 -2.21
N TYR A 161 2.13 -1.05 -1.68
CA TYR A 161 3.37 -0.70 -0.99
C TYR A 161 3.09 -0.03 0.36
N ASP A 162 2.10 -0.50 1.11
CA ASP A 162 1.92 -0.08 2.50
C ASP A 162 3.18 -0.37 3.33
N SER A 163 3.87 -1.47 3.02
CA SER A 163 5.26 -1.70 3.41
C SER A 163 6.19 -1.43 2.24
N MET A 164 7.12 -0.45 2.42
CA MET A 164 8.10 -0.03 1.40
C MET A 164 9.22 -1.05 1.22
N LEU A 165 8.87 -2.28 0.82
CA LEU A 165 9.81 -3.35 0.53
C LEU A 165 10.18 -3.33 -0.96
N LYS A 166 11.46 -3.22 -1.28
CA LYS A 166 11.95 -3.28 -2.65
C LYS A 166 11.72 -4.67 -3.27
N SER A 167 11.92 -5.72 -2.47
CA SER A 167 11.66 -7.11 -2.82
C SER A 167 10.72 -7.76 -1.79
N LEU A 168 9.92 -8.74 -2.20
CA LEU A 168 9.04 -9.50 -1.28
C LEU A 168 9.83 -10.32 -0.25
N GLY A 169 11.12 -10.56 -0.46
CA GLY A 169 12.01 -11.26 0.48
C GLY A 169 12.71 -10.33 1.49
N ASP A 170 12.51 -9.03 1.40
CA ASP A 170 13.16 -8.09 2.32
C ASP A 170 12.52 -8.20 3.72
N THR A 171 13.35 -8.06 4.75
CA THR A 171 12.93 -8.18 6.16
C THR A 171 12.57 -6.86 6.82
N GLY A 172 12.76 -5.73 6.11
CA GLY A 172 12.46 -4.39 6.63
C GLY A 172 12.35 -3.35 5.53
N CYS A 173 11.63 -2.28 5.84
CA CYS A 173 11.49 -1.13 4.96
C CYS A 173 12.72 -0.23 5.02
N ASP A 174 13.13 0.26 3.86
CA ASP A 174 14.26 1.19 3.74
C ASP A 174 13.86 2.40 2.88
N SER A 175 13.00 3.25 3.43
CA SER A 175 12.53 4.45 2.75
C SER A 175 13.63 5.50 2.50
N LYS A 176 14.81 5.31 3.06
CA LYS A 176 15.97 6.14 2.77
C LYS A 176 16.61 5.76 1.43
N ASN A 177 16.70 4.48 1.14
CA ASN A 177 17.37 3.97 -0.06
C ASN A 177 16.40 3.49 -1.14
N PHE A 178 15.09 3.41 -0.84
CA PHE A 178 14.07 2.95 -1.78
C PHE A 178 12.80 3.79 -1.69
N GLY A 179 12.30 4.23 -2.83
CA GLY A 179 11.05 4.98 -2.96
C GLY A 179 10.28 4.62 -4.23
N LEU A 180 9.07 5.16 -4.34
CA LEU A 180 8.22 5.03 -5.53
C LEU A 180 7.97 6.40 -6.16
N GLY A 181 7.96 6.41 -7.50
CA GLY A 181 7.59 7.55 -8.31
C GLY A 181 6.49 7.18 -9.32
N PHE A 182 5.58 8.09 -9.55
CA PHE A 182 4.47 7.91 -10.49
C PHE A 182 4.46 9.07 -11.49
N VAL A 183 4.41 8.73 -12.77
CA VAL A 183 4.43 9.69 -13.88
C VAL A 183 3.27 9.43 -14.85
N GLY A 184 3.01 10.38 -15.72
CA GLY A 184 2.06 10.20 -16.82
C GLY A 184 2.46 9.08 -17.77
N SER A 185 1.49 8.53 -18.51
CA SER A 185 1.71 7.43 -19.44
C SER A 185 2.77 7.74 -20.47
N ASP A 186 2.69 8.92 -21.11
CA ASP A 186 3.61 9.32 -22.18
C ASP A 186 5.04 9.46 -21.66
N THR A 187 5.20 10.05 -20.47
CA THR A 187 6.50 10.18 -19.79
C THR A 187 7.12 8.82 -19.51
N TYR A 188 6.33 7.89 -19.00
CA TYR A 188 6.79 6.53 -18.71
C TYR A 188 7.28 5.83 -19.99
N ASP A 189 6.49 5.90 -21.08
CA ASP A 189 6.83 5.27 -22.35
C ASP A 189 8.09 5.87 -23.00
N VAL A 190 8.28 7.19 -22.89
CA VAL A 190 9.52 7.85 -23.32
C VAL A 190 10.72 7.35 -22.51
N MET A 191 10.61 7.33 -21.17
CA MET A 191 11.70 6.87 -20.29
C MET A 191 12.06 5.40 -20.53
N ARG A 192 11.06 4.55 -20.75
CA ARG A 192 11.28 3.15 -21.13
C ARG A 192 12.08 3.02 -22.41
N ASN A 193 11.74 3.80 -23.44
CA ASN A 193 12.40 3.75 -24.74
C ASN A 193 13.83 4.31 -24.70
N GLU A 194 14.15 5.17 -23.74
CA GLU A 194 15.52 5.65 -23.52
C GLU A 194 16.47 4.58 -22.96
N GLY A 195 15.95 3.54 -22.34
CA GLY A 195 16.74 2.40 -21.84
C GLY A 195 17.77 2.75 -20.77
N LYS A 196 17.55 3.86 -20.00
CA LYS A 196 18.46 4.35 -18.95
C LYS A 196 18.16 3.79 -17.56
N SER A 197 17.15 2.92 -17.43
CA SER A 197 16.83 2.24 -16.18
C SER A 197 17.94 1.27 -15.75
N VAL A 198 18.15 1.09 -14.47
CA VAL A 198 19.13 0.15 -13.90
C VAL A 198 18.76 -1.30 -14.19
N LYS A 199 17.45 -1.56 -14.33
CA LYS A 199 16.88 -2.88 -14.62
C LYS A 199 15.85 -2.76 -15.74
N SER A 200 15.77 -3.78 -16.59
CA SER A 200 14.72 -3.86 -17.62
C SER A 200 13.33 -3.85 -16.97
N GLU A 201 12.36 -3.38 -17.75
CA GLU A 201 10.95 -3.37 -17.32
C GLU A 201 10.50 -4.77 -16.90
N GLU A 202 9.80 -4.86 -15.77
CA GLU A 202 9.17 -6.08 -15.27
C GLU A 202 7.66 -6.01 -15.47
N TYR A 203 7.07 -7.12 -15.88
CA TYR A 203 5.66 -7.20 -16.28
C TYR A 203 4.82 -7.78 -15.18
N TYR A 204 4.46 -6.92 -14.19
CA TYR A 204 3.53 -7.25 -13.14
C TYR A 204 2.13 -6.77 -13.49
N TYR A 205 1.14 -7.52 -13.03
CA TYR A 205 -0.27 -7.22 -13.21
C TYR A 205 -0.98 -7.40 -11.88
N ALA A 206 -1.71 -6.37 -11.44
CA ALA A 206 -2.67 -6.52 -10.36
C ALA A 206 -4.01 -6.97 -10.94
N TYR A 207 -4.78 -7.74 -10.16
CA TYR A 207 -6.11 -8.18 -10.55
C TYR A 207 -7.13 -7.98 -9.43
N ARG A 208 -8.37 -7.77 -9.84
CA ARG A 208 -9.55 -7.86 -8.97
C ARG A 208 -10.55 -8.81 -9.62
N LEU A 209 -11.02 -9.74 -8.80
CA LEU A 209 -12.00 -10.74 -9.20
C LEU A 209 -13.42 -10.21 -9.03
N ASN A 210 -14.33 -10.80 -9.74
CA ASN A 210 -15.75 -10.73 -9.46
C ASN A 210 -16.22 -12.06 -8.85
N ASP A 211 -17.49 -12.12 -8.46
CA ASP A 211 -18.08 -13.31 -7.82
C ASP A 211 -18.09 -14.57 -8.71
N SER A 212 -17.66 -14.48 -9.97
CA SER A 212 -17.72 -15.56 -10.95
C SER A 212 -16.44 -16.38 -11.09
N MET A 213 -15.32 -15.95 -10.49
CA MET A 213 -14.02 -16.60 -10.61
C MET A 213 -13.24 -16.55 -9.29
N THR A 214 -12.52 -17.63 -9.00
CA THR A 214 -11.62 -17.73 -7.86
C THR A 214 -10.16 -17.48 -8.28
N ASP A 215 -9.29 -17.18 -7.29
CA ASP A 215 -7.84 -17.03 -7.50
C ASP A 215 -7.21 -18.25 -8.19
N ASP A 216 -7.65 -19.44 -7.79
CA ASP A 216 -7.06 -20.69 -8.30
C ASP A 216 -7.48 -20.92 -9.76
N GLU A 217 -8.71 -20.57 -10.14
CA GLU A 217 -9.17 -20.62 -11.53
C GLU A 217 -8.44 -19.61 -12.40
N LEU A 218 -8.24 -18.38 -11.92
CA LEU A 218 -7.42 -17.39 -12.62
C LEU A 218 -5.98 -17.89 -12.80
N LYS A 219 -5.37 -18.43 -11.76
CA LYS A 219 -4.03 -18.98 -11.81
C LYS A 219 -3.90 -20.10 -12.85
N ASP A 220 -4.91 -20.95 -12.95
CA ASP A 220 -4.91 -22.04 -13.95
C ASP A 220 -5.11 -21.52 -15.38
N GLU A 221 -5.88 -20.46 -15.59
CA GLU A 221 -5.96 -19.77 -16.87
C GLU A 221 -4.60 -19.15 -17.26
N LEU A 222 -3.93 -18.47 -16.33
CA LEU A 222 -2.62 -17.86 -16.56
C LEU A 222 -1.53 -18.88 -16.89
N LYS A 223 -1.55 -20.07 -16.27
CA LYS A 223 -0.63 -21.18 -16.61
C LYS A 223 -0.81 -21.70 -18.03
N ARG A 224 -1.96 -21.49 -18.65
CA ARG A 224 -2.23 -21.86 -20.04
C ARG A 224 -1.63 -20.86 -21.04
N LEU A 225 -1.19 -19.69 -20.59
CA LEU A 225 -0.47 -18.74 -21.41
C LEU A 225 0.90 -19.34 -21.76
N LYS A 226 1.07 -19.64 -23.04
CA LYS A 226 2.29 -20.26 -23.56
C LYS A 226 3.14 -19.24 -24.33
N LEU A 227 4.44 -19.41 -24.23
CA LEU A 227 5.40 -18.81 -25.15
C LEU A 227 5.46 -19.61 -26.44
N GLU A 228 6.14 -19.09 -27.46
CA GLU A 228 6.36 -19.78 -28.74
C GLU A 228 7.05 -21.16 -28.59
N SER A 229 7.82 -21.32 -27.47
CA SER A 229 8.54 -22.57 -27.14
C SER A 229 7.76 -23.55 -26.28
N ASP A 230 6.45 -23.43 -26.14
CA ASP A 230 5.60 -24.17 -25.19
C ASP A 230 5.93 -24.00 -23.70
N ALA A 231 6.92 -23.19 -23.35
CA ALA A 231 7.19 -22.81 -21.97
C ALA A 231 6.06 -21.92 -21.44
N GLY A 232 5.73 -22.06 -20.17
CA GLY A 232 4.74 -21.20 -19.51
C GLY A 232 5.25 -19.77 -19.39
N ASN A 233 4.35 -18.81 -19.55
CA ASN A 233 4.65 -17.39 -19.40
C ASN A 233 4.55 -16.88 -17.95
N LEU A 234 3.81 -17.59 -17.08
CA LEU A 234 3.59 -17.20 -15.68
C LEU A 234 4.86 -17.41 -14.85
N LEU A 235 5.38 -16.33 -14.24
CA LEU A 235 6.54 -16.35 -13.34
C LEU A 235 6.14 -16.42 -11.87
N SER A 236 5.18 -15.59 -11.46
CA SER A 236 4.73 -15.54 -10.07
C SER A 236 3.23 -15.29 -9.99
N PHE A 237 2.61 -15.75 -8.89
CA PHE A 237 1.21 -15.48 -8.56
C PHE A 237 1.11 -15.35 -7.04
N VAL A 238 0.68 -14.18 -6.57
CA VAL A 238 0.62 -13.82 -5.15
C VAL A 238 -0.76 -13.28 -4.85
N LYS A 239 -1.50 -13.91 -3.94
CA LYS A 239 -2.78 -13.39 -3.44
C LYS A 239 -2.53 -12.20 -2.51
N ALA A 240 -3.49 -11.28 -2.41
CA ALA A 240 -3.34 -10.12 -1.51
C ALA A 240 -3.06 -10.55 -0.06
N GLY A 241 -3.69 -11.63 0.39
CA GLY A 241 -3.45 -12.21 1.72
C GLY A 241 -2.03 -12.72 1.96
N ASP A 242 -1.27 -13.03 0.91
CA ASP A 242 0.11 -13.49 0.98
C ASP A 242 1.13 -12.39 0.61
N ASN A 243 0.64 -11.21 0.24
CA ASN A 243 1.50 -10.08 -0.15
C ASN A 243 1.96 -9.30 1.08
N VAL A 244 3.21 -9.52 1.49
CA VAL A 244 3.82 -8.86 2.66
C VAL A 244 3.89 -7.33 2.54
N ARG A 245 3.81 -6.77 1.34
CA ARG A 245 3.78 -5.31 1.12
C ARG A 245 2.45 -4.70 1.54
N ILE A 246 1.35 -5.44 1.40
CA ILE A 246 0.00 -4.99 1.74
C ILE A 246 -0.27 -5.16 3.24
N GLN A 247 0.23 -6.23 3.85
CA GLN A 247 -0.13 -6.62 5.22
C GLN A 247 0.79 -6.12 6.32
N ALA A 248 2.04 -5.81 5.98
CA ALA A 248 3.01 -5.42 6.98
C ALA A 248 3.07 -3.89 7.10
N ALA A 249 2.36 -3.31 8.06
CA ALA A 249 2.69 -1.95 8.50
C ALA A 249 4.18 -1.91 8.90
N CYS A 250 4.97 -1.07 8.24
CA CYS A 250 6.31 -0.75 8.72
C CYS A 250 6.16 -0.03 10.06
N HIS A 251 6.27 -0.77 11.14
CA HIS A 251 6.43 -0.19 12.47
C HIS A 251 7.83 0.40 12.55
N LEU A 252 7.90 1.73 12.49
CA LEU A 252 9.05 2.52 12.91
C LEU A 252 9.11 2.56 14.44
#